data_2418e8808452e9b4239c94fca0f33a24
#
_entry.id   2418e8808452e9b4239c94fca0f33a24
#
_cell.length_a   1.000
_cell.length_b   1.000
_cell.length_c   1.000
_cell.angle_alpha   90.00
_cell.angle_beta   90.00
_cell.angle_gamma   90.00
#
_symmetry.space_group_name_H-M   'P 1'
#
loop_
_entity.id
_entity.type
_entity.pdbx_description
1 polymer ?
#
loop_
_entity_poly.entity_id
_entity_poly.type
_entity_poly.pdbx_seq_one_letter_code
_entity_poly.pdbx_strand_id
1 'polypeptide(L)'
;IYLLQLSTDDRHAIIDPLPVGTLAPLGEIIEDPQVEIVFHDADYDLRLLHQDYGWNVRSIFDTRVAAQLIGLKAFGLAALLEAYFGIRLDKKHQRADWSMRPLTADMLE
;
A
#
# COMPACT_ATOMS: atom_id res chain seq x y z
N ILE A 1 4.49 11.33 -2.55
CA ILE A 1 3.95 10.38 -1.55
C ILE A 1 3.96 11.05 -0.18
N TYR A 2 2.81 11.16 0.45
CA TYR A 2 2.72 11.76 1.79
C TYR A 2 2.92 10.75 2.91
N LEU A 3 2.48 9.52 2.72
CA LEU A 3 2.65 8.44 3.68
C LEU A 3 2.90 7.13 2.96
N LEU A 4 3.72 6.28 3.59
CA LEU A 4 3.89 4.88 3.22
C LEU A 4 3.32 4.01 4.32
N GLN A 5 2.49 3.05 3.93
CA GLN A 5 1.97 2.02 4.83
C GLN A 5 2.55 0.68 4.43
N LEU A 6 3.18 0.01 5.37
CA LEU A 6 3.83 -1.27 5.16
C LEU A 6 3.37 -2.27 6.21
N SER A 7 3.19 -3.50 5.79
CA SER A 7 2.80 -4.58 6.70
C SER A 7 3.60 -5.84 6.40
N THR A 8 3.90 -6.56 7.45
CA THR A 8 4.35 -7.95 7.39
C THR A 8 3.32 -8.81 8.10
N ASP A 9 3.59 -10.11 8.26
CA ASP A 9 2.63 -11.01 8.91
C ASP A 9 2.29 -10.59 10.34
N ASP A 10 3.22 -9.95 11.04
CA ASP A 10 3.10 -9.64 12.46
C ASP A 10 3.26 -8.15 12.80
N ARG A 11 3.56 -7.29 11.84
CA ARG A 11 3.82 -5.87 12.09
C ARG A 11 3.19 -4.97 11.05
N HIS A 12 2.83 -3.77 11.48
CA HIS A 12 2.35 -2.69 10.63
C HIS A 12 3.15 -1.43 10.91
N ALA A 13 3.49 -0.69 9.87
CA ALA A 13 4.23 0.56 9.99
C ALA A 13 3.63 1.64 9.11
N ILE A 14 3.60 2.85 9.63
CA ILE A 14 3.30 4.06 8.87
C ILE A 14 4.56 4.89 8.85
N ILE A 15 5.04 5.20 7.65
CA ILE A 15 6.26 5.98 7.47
C ILE A 15 5.90 7.34 6.92
N ASP A 16 6.35 8.39 7.62
CA ASP A 16 6.28 9.76 7.13
C ASP A 16 7.59 10.07 6.40
N PRO A 17 7.59 10.13 5.06
CA PRO A 17 8.85 10.25 4.32
C PRO A 17 9.53 11.61 4.47
N LEU A 18 8.78 12.66 4.83
CA LEU A 18 9.35 14.01 4.90
C LEU A 18 10.39 14.16 6.03
N PRO A 19 10.08 13.80 7.31
CA PRO A 19 11.05 13.94 8.38
C PRO A 19 12.11 12.84 8.43
N VAL A 20 11.88 11.70 7.80
CA VAL A 20 12.82 10.57 7.84
C VAL A 20 14.12 10.85 7.08
N GLY A 21 14.05 11.65 6.01
CA GLY A 21 15.21 12.01 5.20
C GLY A 21 15.45 11.00 4.09
N THR A 22 16.12 9.89 4.36
CA THR A 22 16.36 8.87 3.33
C THR A 22 15.62 7.58 3.60
N LEU A 23 15.07 6.98 2.53
CA LEU A 23 14.42 5.67 2.57
C LEU A 23 15.25 4.61 1.82
N ALA A 24 16.52 4.88 1.56
CA ALA A 24 17.38 3.95 0.81
C ALA A 24 17.41 2.53 1.42
N PRO A 25 17.49 2.34 2.75
CA PRO A 25 17.44 0.99 3.31
C PRO A 25 16.14 0.24 2.99
N LEU A 26 15.00 0.94 2.96
CA LEU A 26 13.74 0.35 2.56
C LEU A 26 13.75 -0.02 1.08
N GLY A 27 14.32 0.83 0.23
CA GLY A 27 14.46 0.58 -1.21
C GLY A 27 15.22 -0.71 -1.51
N GLU A 28 16.24 -1.04 -0.73
CA GLU A 28 16.98 -2.29 -0.89
C GLU A 28 16.07 -3.51 -0.70
N ILE A 29 15.15 -3.46 0.25
CA ILE A 29 14.18 -4.53 0.49
C ILE A 29 13.14 -4.57 -0.62
N ILE A 30 12.59 -3.42 -0.99
CA ILE A 30 11.52 -3.31 -1.98
C ILE A 30 11.99 -3.79 -3.36
N GLU A 31 13.23 -3.51 -3.72
CA GLU A 31 13.78 -3.91 -5.02
C GLU A 31 14.36 -5.32 -5.04
N ASP A 32 14.46 -6.00 -3.90
CA ASP A 32 15.02 -7.34 -3.81
C ASP A 32 14.09 -8.35 -4.49
N PRO A 33 14.56 -9.08 -5.52
CA PRO A 33 13.74 -10.08 -6.19
C PRO A 33 13.35 -11.27 -5.32
N GLN A 34 14.03 -11.48 -4.19
CA GLN A 34 13.70 -12.54 -3.24
C GLN A 34 12.60 -12.13 -2.25
N VAL A 35 12.24 -10.86 -2.22
CA VAL A 35 11.18 -10.34 -1.33
C VAL A 35 9.94 -10.05 -2.17
N GLU A 36 8.89 -10.85 -1.98
CA GLU A 36 7.61 -10.63 -2.64
C GLU A 36 6.87 -9.48 -1.98
N ILE A 37 6.47 -8.50 -2.78
CA ILE A 37 5.71 -7.36 -2.31
C ILE A 37 4.26 -7.52 -2.75
N VAL A 38 3.35 -7.51 -1.78
CA VAL A 38 1.91 -7.65 -2.02
C VAL A 38 1.28 -6.28 -2.15
N PHE A 39 0.54 -6.10 -3.22
CA PHE A 39 -0.23 -4.89 -3.50
C PHE A 39 -1.70 -5.25 -3.74
N HIS A 40 -2.54 -4.25 -3.69
CA HIS A 40 -3.85 -4.30 -4.31
C HIS A 40 -3.94 -3.19 -5.34
N ASP A 41 -4.05 -3.55 -6.64
CA ASP A 41 -4.01 -2.61 -7.76
C ASP A 41 -2.68 -1.87 -7.82
N ALA A 42 -1.62 -2.61 -8.10
CA ALA A 42 -0.24 -2.15 -7.97
C ALA A 42 0.18 -1.06 -8.95
N ASP A 43 -0.50 -0.92 -10.09
CA ASP A 43 -0.04 -0.07 -11.19
C ASP A 43 0.23 1.38 -10.73
N TYR A 44 -0.73 1.97 -10.01
CA TYR A 44 -0.58 3.35 -9.52
C TYR A 44 0.53 3.46 -8.48
N ASP A 45 0.58 2.53 -7.54
CA ASP A 45 1.59 2.53 -6.47
C ASP A 45 3.00 2.35 -7.05
N LEU A 46 3.16 1.46 -8.04
CA LEU A 46 4.45 1.24 -8.68
C LEU A 46 4.95 2.48 -9.40
N ARG A 47 4.06 3.21 -10.06
CA ARG A 47 4.42 4.47 -10.72
C ARG A 47 4.88 5.52 -9.73
N LEU A 48 4.18 5.66 -8.60
CA LEU A 48 4.56 6.62 -7.56
C LEU A 48 5.90 6.27 -6.91
N LEU A 49 6.13 5.00 -6.61
CA LEU A 49 7.40 4.56 -6.04
C LEU A 49 8.57 4.83 -6.99
N HIS A 50 8.37 4.58 -8.27
CA HIS A 50 9.39 4.88 -9.27
C HIS A 50 9.61 6.39 -9.44
N GLN A 51 8.53 7.16 -9.51
CA GLN A 51 8.60 8.61 -9.69
C GLN A 51 9.29 9.31 -8.51
N ASP A 52 8.94 8.93 -7.29
CA ASP A 52 9.39 9.64 -6.10
C ASP A 52 10.74 9.13 -5.58
N TYR A 53 11.05 7.84 -5.79
CA TYR A 53 12.24 7.21 -5.22
C TYR A 53 13.11 6.49 -6.23
N GLY A 54 12.65 6.33 -7.46
CA GLY A 54 13.38 5.59 -8.49
C GLY A 54 13.38 4.07 -8.27
N TRP A 55 12.49 3.56 -7.43
CA TRP A 55 12.45 2.14 -7.11
C TRP A 55 11.75 1.33 -8.20
N ASN A 56 12.33 0.16 -8.51
CA ASN A 56 11.75 -0.83 -9.41
C ASN A 56 11.47 -2.11 -8.62
N VAL A 57 10.21 -2.34 -8.29
CA VAL A 57 9.79 -3.55 -7.57
C VAL A 57 9.91 -4.75 -8.50
N ARG A 58 10.61 -5.79 -8.05
CA ARG A 58 10.96 -6.93 -8.92
C ARG A 58 10.12 -8.18 -8.68
N SER A 59 9.53 -8.32 -7.49
CA SER A 59 8.69 -9.46 -7.14
C SER A 59 7.36 -8.96 -6.60
N ILE A 60 6.30 -9.09 -7.39
CA ILE A 60 5.00 -8.47 -7.14
C ILE A 60 3.91 -9.53 -7.08
N PHE A 61 3.05 -9.45 -6.07
CA PHE A 61 1.78 -10.15 -6.04
C PHE A 61 0.67 -9.12 -5.88
N ASP A 62 -0.17 -8.98 -6.90
CA ASP A 62 -1.29 -8.04 -6.91
C ASP A 62 -2.59 -8.78 -6.66
N THR A 63 -3.22 -8.53 -5.51
CA THR A 63 -4.45 -9.22 -5.12
C THR A 63 -5.63 -8.85 -6.02
N ARG A 64 -5.64 -7.67 -6.65
CA ARG A 64 -6.67 -7.34 -7.63
C ARG A 64 -6.55 -8.20 -8.88
N VAL A 65 -5.34 -8.33 -9.41
CA VAL A 65 -5.08 -9.18 -10.59
C VAL A 65 -5.38 -10.64 -10.26
N ALA A 66 -4.96 -11.12 -9.10
CA ALA A 66 -5.24 -12.48 -8.66
C ALA A 66 -6.74 -12.74 -8.59
N ALA A 67 -7.52 -11.81 -8.04
CA ALA A 67 -8.98 -11.92 -7.96
C ALA A 67 -9.62 -12.00 -9.35
N GLN A 68 -9.14 -11.19 -10.29
CA GLN A 68 -9.60 -11.24 -11.68
C GLN A 68 -9.29 -12.59 -12.34
N LEU A 69 -8.09 -13.11 -12.11
CA LEU A 69 -7.66 -14.38 -12.70
C LEU A 69 -8.48 -15.59 -12.23
N ILE A 70 -8.94 -15.57 -10.98
CA ILE A 70 -9.81 -16.65 -10.46
C ILE A 70 -11.29 -16.43 -10.78
N GLY A 71 -11.60 -15.39 -11.54
CA GLY A 71 -12.95 -15.17 -12.06
C GLY A 71 -13.90 -14.40 -11.15
N LEU A 72 -13.41 -13.70 -10.12
CA LEU A 72 -14.27 -12.88 -9.30
C LEU A 72 -14.78 -11.67 -10.08
N LYS A 73 -16.07 -11.36 -9.93
CA LYS A 73 -16.71 -10.23 -10.63
C LYS A 73 -16.48 -8.90 -9.88
N ALA A 74 -16.37 -8.95 -8.56
CA ALA A 74 -16.07 -7.78 -7.73
C ALA A 74 -14.69 -7.99 -7.11
N PHE A 75 -13.72 -7.20 -7.55
CA PHE A 75 -12.32 -7.38 -7.19
C PHE A 75 -11.67 -6.14 -6.58
N GLY A 76 -12.44 -5.11 -6.24
CA GLY A 76 -11.95 -3.98 -5.46
C GLY A 76 -11.61 -4.41 -4.04
N LEU A 77 -10.72 -3.66 -3.37
CA LEU A 77 -10.28 -4.01 -2.02
C LEU A 77 -11.45 -4.11 -1.04
N ALA A 78 -12.36 -3.15 -1.06
CA ALA A 78 -13.53 -3.15 -0.20
C ALA A 78 -14.42 -4.38 -0.42
N ALA A 79 -14.62 -4.76 -1.70
CA ALA A 79 -15.42 -5.94 -2.05
C ALA A 79 -14.77 -7.24 -1.55
N LEU A 80 -13.46 -7.38 -1.69
CA LEU A 80 -12.74 -8.56 -1.23
C LEU A 80 -12.75 -8.68 0.29
N LEU A 81 -12.56 -7.56 1.00
CA LEU A 81 -12.59 -7.56 2.47
C LEU A 81 -13.97 -7.93 3.00
N GLU A 82 -15.04 -7.42 2.38
CA GLU A 82 -16.39 -7.78 2.78
C GLU A 82 -16.70 -9.25 2.48
N ALA A 83 -16.32 -9.74 1.28
CA ALA A 83 -16.61 -11.11 0.86
C ALA A 83 -15.87 -12.17 1.68
N TYR A 84 -14.60 -11.95 2.00
CA TYR A 84 -13.75 -12.96 2.66
C TYR A 84 -13.61 -12.78 4.15
N PHE A 85 -13.76 -11.55 4.66
CA PHE A 85 -13.54 -11.26 6.09
C PHE A 85 -14.72 -10.61 6.78
N GLY A 86 -15.78 -10.25 6.04
CA GLY A 86 -16.93 -9.56 6.61
C GLY A 86 -16.63 -8.15 7.10
N ILE A 87 -15.55 -7.54 6.61
CA ILE A 87 -15.09 -6.21 7.02
C ILE A 87 -15.60 -5.17 6.02
N ARG A 88 -16.22 -4.10 6.53
CA ARG A 88 -16.58 -2.93 5.74
C ARG A 88 -15.57 -1.82 5.97
N LEU A 89 -14.99 -1.31 4.88
CA LEU A 89 -14.07 -0.18 4.95
C LEU A 89 -14.82 1.13 5.18
N ASP A 90 -14.31 1.94 6.13
CA ASP A 90 -14.72 3.31 6.31
C ASP A 90 -13.92 4.21 5.36
N LYS A 91 -14.61 4.90 4.44
CA LYS A 91 -13.99 5.76 3.42
C LYS A 91 -13.95 7.24 3.82
N LYS A 92 -14.18 7.56 5.10
CA LYS A 92 -14.26 8.96 5.55
C LYS A 92 -13.01 9.78 5.26
N HIS A 93 -11.84 9.15 5.18
CA HIS A 93 -10.56 9.81 4.91
C HIS A 93 -10.06 9.62 3.49
N GLN A 94 -10.86 9.09 2.57
CA GLN A 94 -10.44 8.85 1.20
C GLN A 94 -9.97 10.15 0.50
N ARG A 95 -10.58 11.29 0.86
CA ARG A 95 -10.25 12.62 0.32
C ARG A 95 -9.62 13.54 1.35
N ALA A 96 -9.14 13.01 2.47
CA ALA A 96 -8.49 13.81 3.50
C ALA A 96 -7.17 14.40 2.99
N ASP A 97 -6.76 15.52 3.59
CA ASP A 97 -5.47 16.14 3.29
C ASP A 97 -4.36 15.41 4.05
N TRP A 98 -3.72 14.46 3.37
CA TRP A 98 -2.67 13.64 3.94
C TRP A 98 -1.33 14.37 4.09
N SER A 99 -1.22 15.59 3.55
CA SER A 99 -0.04 16.45 3.76
C SER A 99 -0.06 17.12 5.12
N MET A 100 -1.22 17.17 5.78
CA MET A 100 -1.39 17.82 7.09
C MET A 100 -0.59 17.11 8.18
N ARG A 101 0.04 17.91 9.04
CA ARG A 101 0.76 17.39 10.23
C ARG A 101 0.39 18.21 11.46
N PRO A 102 0.20 17.58 12.64
CA PRO A 102 0.20 16.14 12.83
C PRO A 102 -1.05 15.46 12.23
N LEU A 103 -0.94 14.16 11.99
CA LEU A 103 -2.09 13.36 11.56
C LEU A 103 -3.09 13.24 12.72
N THR A 104 -4.37 13.21 12.40
CA THR A 104 -5.40 12.98 13.41
C THR A 104 -5.40 11.53 13.87
N ALA A 105 -5.96 11.27 15.06
CA ALA A 105 -6.10 9.90 15.57
C ALA A 105 -6.94 9.04 14.61
N ASP A 106 -8.01 9.61 14.03
CA ASP A 106 -8.84 8.92 13.06
C ASP A 106 -8.07 8.53 11.80
N MET A 107 -7.18 9.39 11.31
CA MET A 107 -6.37 9.11 10.13
C MET A 107 -5.39 7.97 10.36
N LEU A 108 -4.96 7.75 11.62
CA LEU A 108 -4.02 6.69 11.99
C LEU A 108 -4.68 5.32 12.20
N GLU A 109 -5.99 5.28 12.27
CA GLU A 109 -6.74 4.02 12.32
C GLU A 109 -6.82 3.44 10.91
#